data_8eced2747617ae4652d83499956c1149
#
_entry.id   8eced2747617ae4652d83499956c1149
#
_cell.length_a   1.000
_cell.length_b   1.000
_cell.length_c   1.000
_cell.angle_alpha   90.00
_cell.angle_beta   90.00
_cell.angle_gamma   90.00
#
_symmetry.space_group_name_H-M   'P 1'
#
loop_
_entity.id
_entity.type
_entity.pdbx_description
1 polymer ?
#
loop_
_entity_poly.entity_id
_entity_poly.type
_entity_poly.pdbx_seq_one_letter_code
_entity_poly.pdbx_strand_id
1 'polypeptide(L)'
;MACNLSPMRKFHPYAVAAEKQGKKIYHLNIGQPDIATPPAYFDAVKNFELPVLEYAASPGMPILIKAVQKYYEDLGIHYEESDILITTGGSEARQMLMLSILDPGSEVIIPEPFYPNYNTFIKSAGGTIRPLTTTPEEGYRYAFREKLEALINENTRAIMFTNPGNPTGVVLTHDELRTIADVAKEHDLFVIGDEVYREFVYGGEKLATIGEFDDISENAVIIDSVSKRFSACGARIGTIITRNKLLQQQLLKFCQARLSVATLDQVASAALYDVDSEYFDAVRREYKLRRDTCYAKLLEIPGVVVTAPQGAFYMMAALPVDNADTFQQWLLTDFDDNGDTVMFAPGEGFYATPGKGRNEIRIAYVLKQADLERAMDLLAIGISKYNETH
;
A
#
# COMPACT_ATOMS: atom_id res chain seq x y z
N MET A 1 4.97 1.14 25.09
CA MET A 1 5.36 1.11 23.67
C MET A 1 4.82 2.37 23.01
N ALA A 2 5.65 3.17 22.35
CA ALA A 2 5.25 4.44 21.77
C ALA A 2 4.79 4.25 20.31
N CYS A 3 3.69 3.51 20.10
CA CYS A 3 3.00 3.46 18.81
C CYS A 3 1.96 4.58 18.77
N ASN A 4 2.00 5.39 17.73
CA ASN A 4 1.05 6.47 17.53
C ASN A 4 -0.27 5.94 16.95
N LEU A 5 -1.36 6.68 17.17
CA LEU A 5 -2.61 6.46 16.44
C LEU A 5 -2.39 6.73 14.93
N SER A 6 -3.20 6.10 14.08
CA SER A 6 -3.13 6.31 12.64
C SER A 6 -3.33 7.79 12.28
N PRO A 7 -2.35 8.46 11.65
CA PRO A 7 -2.48 9.86 11.26
C PRO A 7 -3.63 10.09 10.27
N MET A 8 -3.99 9.08 9.50
CA MET A 8 -5.09 9.13 8.52
C MET A 8 -6.49 9.24 9.16
N ARG A 9 -6.63 8.90 10.46
CA ARG A 9 -7.91 8.98 11.18
C ARG A 9 -8.04 10.21 12.05
N LYS A 10 -7.03 11.05 12.12
CA LYS A 10 -6.94 12.28 12.93
C LYS A 10 -8.12 13.23 12.68
N PHE A 11 -8.55 13.35 11.42
CA PHE A 11 -9.61 14.27 11.00
C PHE A 11 -11.02 13.68 11.03
N HIS A 12 -11.17 12.40 11.39
CA HIS A 12 -12.50 11.77 11.45
C HIS A 12 -13.52 12.51 12.33
N PRO A 13 -13.17 13.04 13.52
CA PRO A 13 -14.12 13.82 14.33
C PRO A 13 -14.64 15.08 13.62
N TYR A 14 -13.76 15.77 12.88
CA TYR A 14 -14.13 16.96 12.11
C TYR A 14 -15.04 16.61 10.92
N ALA A 15 -14.75 15.51 10.22
CA ALA A 15 -15.58 15.01 9.13
C ALA A 15 -17.00 14.69 9.63
N VAL A 16 -17.12 13.94 10.72
CA VAL A 16 -18.43 13.63 11.33
C VAL A 16 -19.18 14.90 11.74
N ALA A 17 -18.48 15.92 12.26
CA ALA A 17 -19.11 17.18 12.61
C ALA A 17 -19.61 17.95 11.37
N ALA A 18 -18.83 17.97 10.29
CA ALA A 18 -19.20 18.60 9.02
C ALA A 18 -20.43 17.92 8.39
N GLU A 19 -20.46 16.58 8.35
CA GLU A 19 -21.60 15.81 7.86
C GLU A 19 -22.88 16.07 8.66
N LYS A 20 -22.79 16.19 10.00
CA LYS A 20 -23.92 16.56 10.86
C LYS A 20 -24.45 17.96 10.57
N GLN A 21 -23.63 18.86 10.06
CA GLN A 21 -24.01 20.20 9.61
C GLN A 21 -24.59 20.21 8.19
N GLY A 22 -24.69 19.04 7.53
CA GLY A 22 -25.25 18.87 6.20
C GLY A 22 -24.23 19.05 5.06
N LYS A 23 -22.93 19.16 5.35
CA LYS A 23 -21.89 19.21 4.30
C LYS A 23 -21.72 17.84 3.66
N LYS A 24 -21.62 17.79 2.33
CA LYS A 24 -21.17 16.61 1.57
C LYS A 24 -19.65 16.63 1.51
N ILE A 25 -19.01 15.55 1.95
CA ILE A 25 -17.56 15.40 1.92
C ILE A 25 -17.14 14.46 0.79
N TYR A 26 -16.26 14.92 -0.09
CA TYR A 26 -15.60 14.08 -1.08
C TYR A 26 -14.32 13.47 -0.48
N HIS A 27 -14.38 12.16 -0.18
CA HIS A 27 -13.32 11.46 0.54
C HIS A 27 -12.20 10.98 -0.39
N LEU A 28 -11.07 11.68 -0.39
CA LEU A 28 -9.83 11.30 -1.08
C LEU A 28 -8.77 10.71 -0.13
N ASN A 29 -9.11 10.56 1.15
CA ASN A 29 -8.21 10.07 2.20
C ASN A 29 -8.21 8.54 2.36
N ILE A 30 -9.22 7.83 1.85
CA ILE A 30 -9.42 6.39 2.05
C ILE A 30 -8.94 5.62 0.82
N GLY A 31 -7.98 4.71 1.02
CA GLY A 31 -7.43 3.85 -0.03
C GLY A 31 -8.15 2.49 -0.10
N GLN A 32 -9.45 2.50 -0.32
CA GLN A 32 -10.24 1.30 -0.54
C GLN A 32 -10.82 1.33 -1.96
N PRO A 33 -10.52 0.35 -2.83
CA PRO A 33 -11.10 0.29 -4.16
C PRO A 33 -12.62 0.14 -4.10
N ASP A 34 -13.30 0.78 -5.06
CA ASP A 34 -14.78 0.81 -5.17
C ASP A 34 -15.33 -0.03 -6.32
N ILE A 35 -14.45 -0.59 -7.16
CA ILE A 35 -14.86 -1.53 -8.21
C ILE A 35 -15.39 -2.80 -7.54
N ALA A 36 -16.46 -3.36 -8.09
CA ALA A 36 -17.10 -4.52 -7.51
C ALA A 36 -16.14 -5.71 -7.35
N THR A 37 -16.19 -6.35 -6.18
CA THR A 37 -15.52 -7.64 -5.97
C THR A 37 -16.07 -8.66 -6.97
N PRO A 38 -15.22 -9.46 -7.63
CA PRO A 38 -15.69 -10.46 -8.59
C PRO A 38 -16.75 -11.41 -7.99
N PRO A 39 -17.83 -11.70 -8.72
CA PRO A 39 -18.93 -12.56 -8.25
C PRO A 39 -18.47 -13.95 -7.78
N ALA A 40 -17.39 -14.47 -8.34
CA ALA A 40 -16.80 -15.76 -7.98
C ALA A 40 -16.56 -15.91 -6.47
N TYR A 41 -16.16 -14.83 -5.77
CA TYR A 41 -16.02 -14.83 -4.31
C TYR A 41 -17.33 -15.17 -3.60
N PHE A 42 -18.39 -14.43 -3.94
CA PHE A 42 -19.70 -14.59 -3.30
C PHE A 42 -20.39 -15.91 -3.69
N ASP A 43 -20.14 -16.38 -4.91
CA ASP A 43 -20.67 -17.68 -5.35
C ASP A 43 -19.98 -18.85 -4.63
N ALA A 44 -18.66 -18.74 -4.40
CA ALA A 44 -17.95 -19.70 -3.57
C ALA A 44 -18.47 -19.72 -2.11
N VAL A 45 -18.81 -18.55 -1.55
CA VAL A 45 -19.42 -18.45 -0.21
C VAL A 45 -20.80 -19.11 -0.18
N LYS A 46 -21.66 -18.86 -1.18
CA LYS A 46 -23.01 -19.44 -1.26
C LYS A 46 -23.00 -20.96 -1.41
N ASN A 47 -22.00 -21.49 -2.14
CA ASN A 47 -21.87 -22.92 -2.43
C ASN A 47 -20.97 -23.65 -1.42
N PHE A 48 -20.58 -22.97 -0.34
CA PHE A 48 -19.74 -23.56 0.70
C PHE A 48 -20.60 -24.48 1.57
N GLU A 49 -20.34 -25.78 1.50
CA GLU A 49 -21.06 -26.81 2.24
C GLU A 49 -20.07 -27.68 3.02
N LEU A 50 -19.96 -27.43 4.31
CA LEU A 50 -19.26 -28.32 5.25
C LEU A 50 -20.14 -28.56 6.47
N PRO A 51 -20.21 -29.84 6.96
CA PRO A 51 -20.99 -30.15 8.15
C PRO A 51 -20.41 -29.54 9.44
N VAL A 52 -19.10 -29.27 9.45
CA VAL A 52 -18.38 -28.59 10.53
C VAL A 52 -17.41 -27.58 9.91
N LEU A 53 -17.43 -26.36 10.42
CA LEU A 53 -16.45 -25.34 10.04
C LEU A 53 -15.16 -25.55 10.84
N GLU A 54 -14.29 -26.40 10.34
CA GLU A 54 -13.04 -26.81 10.99
C GLU A 54 -11.94 -25.73 10.84
N TYR A 55 -10.91 -25.83 11.70
CA TYR A 55 -9.69 -25.07 11.51
C TYR A 55 -9.03 -25.45 10.18
N ALA A 56 -8.65 -24.47 9.39
CA ALA A 56 -7.79 -24.68 8.25
C ALA A 56 -6.35 -25.03 8.71
N ALA A 57 -5.54 -25.57 7.80
CA ALA A 57 -4.11 -25.76 8.06
C ALA A 57 -3.41 -24.42 8.38
N SER A 58 -2.48 -24.45 9.33
CA SER A 58 -1.81 -23.24 9.82
C SER A 58 -1.09 -22.43 8.72
N PRO A 59 -0.40 -23.04 7.75
CA PRO A 59 0.22 -22.28 6.64
C PRO A 59 -0.81 -21.75 5.63
N GLY A 60 -2.00 -22.29 5.59
CA GLY A 60 -3.06 -21.98 4.64
C GLY A 60 -3.69 -23.22 4.02
N MET A 61 -4.84 -23.06 3.39
CA MET A 61 -5.51 -24.14 2.67
C MET A 61 -4.82 -24.43 1.33
N PRO A 62 -4.61 -25.70 0.96
CA PRO A 62 -3.96 -26.06 -0.30
C PRO A 62 -4.63 -25.44 -1.54
N ILE A 63 -5.96 -25.30 -1.54
CA ILE A 63 -6.69 -24.69 -2.66
C ILE A 63 -6.27 -23.24 -2.90
N LEU A 64 -6.07 -22.45 -1.84
CA LEU A 64 -5.65 -21.05 -1.96
C LEU A 64 -4.16 -20.95 -2.25
N ILE A 65 -3.31 -21.77 -1.59
CA ILE A 65 -1.87 -21.80 -1.85
C ILE A 65 -1.59 -22.11 -3.33
N LYS A 66 -2.28 -23.12 -3.89
CA LYS A 66 -2.14 -23.47 -5.32
C LYS A 66 -2.65 -22.37 -6.26
N ALA A 67 -3.72 -21.69 -5.89
CA ALA A 67 -4.23 -20.56 -6.66
C ALA A 67 -3.21 -19.39 -6.71
N VAL A 68 -2.58 -19.08 -5.56
CA VAL A 68 -1.51 -18.09 -5.47
C VAL A 68 -0.27 -18.57 -6.26
N GLN A 69 0.14 -19.81 -6.09
CA GLN A 69 1.27 -20.40 -6.81
C GLN A 69 1.08 -20.27 -8.32
N LYS A 70 -0.08 -20.72 -8.83
CA LYS A 70 -0.43 -20.62 -10.25
C LYS A 70 -0.38 -19.18 -10.76
N TYR A 71 -0.90 -18.24 -9.98
CA TYR A 71 -0.86 -16.81 -10.35
C TYR A 71 0.58 -16.32 -10.57
N TYR A 72 1.53 -16.68 -9.70
CA TYR A 72 2.94 -16.29 -9.87
C TYR A 72 3.61 -17.07 -11.02
N GLU A 73 3.24 -18.32 -11.24
CA GLU A 73 3.72 -19.12 -12.36
C GLU A 73 3.27 -18.53 -13.72
N ASP A 74 2.04 -18.06 -13.82
CA ASP A 74 1.52 -17.36 -15.00
C ASP A 74 2.28 -16.03 -15.27
N LEU A 75 2.96 -15.48 -14.26
CA LEU A 75 3.87 -14.32 -14.38
C LEU A 75 5.32 -14.73 -14.73
N GLY A 76 5.63 -16.01 -14.77
CA GLY A 76 6.96 -16.54 -15.00
C GLY A 76 7.82 -16.68 -13.75
N ILE A 77 7.22 -16.62 -12.56
CA ILE A 77 7.92 -16.73 -11.28
C ILE A 77 7.52 -18.05 -10.62
N HIS A 78 8.50 -18.91 -10.42
CA HIS A 78 8.26 -20.23 -9.86
C HIS A 78 8.43 -20.24 -8.34
N TYR A 79 7.40 -20.67 -7.61
CA TYR A 79 7.40 -20.91 -6.17
C TYR A 79 6.88 -22.31 -5.87
N GLU A 80 7.44 -22.96 -4.84
CA GLU A 80 6.86 -24.16 -4.27
C GLU A 80 5.68 -23.83 -3.35
N GLU A 81 4.75 -24.75 -3.14
CA GLU A 81 3.65 -24.56 -2.18
C GLU A 81 4.16 -24.17 -0.78
N SER A 82 5.32 -24.71 -0.38
CA SER A 82 5.96 -24.40 0.91
C SER A 82 6.53 -22.99 1.00
N ASP A 83 6.71 -22.28 -0.11
CA ASP A 83 7.22 -20.91 -0.14
C ASP A 83 6.13 -19.88 0.17
N ILE A 84 4.86 -20.32 0.21
CA ILE A 84 3.68 -19.48 0.33
C ILE A 84 2.97 -19.72 1.67
N LEU A 85 2.81 -18.67 2.47
CA LEU A 85 2.06 -18.69 3.72
C LEU A 85 0.88 -17.73 3.64
N ILE A 86 -0.32 -18.24 3.98
CA ILE A 86 -1.54 -17.43 4.00
C ILE A 86 -1.66 -16.70 5.34
N THR A 87 -2.05 -15.42 5.28
CA THR A 87 -2.17 -14.54 6.44
C THR A 87 -3.52 -13.82 6.47
N THR A 88 -3.87 -13.29 7.65
CA THR A 88 -5.08 -12.45 7.83
C THR A 88 -4.83 -11.05 7.23
N GLY A 89 -4.73 -11.00 5.90
CA GLY A 89 -4.37 -9.83 5.12
C GLY A 89 -2.89 -9.45 5.24
N GLY A 90 -2.43 -8.53 4.41
CA GLY A 90 -1.06 -8.04 4.42
C GLY A 90 -0.59 -7.43 5.76
N SER A 91 -1.53 -7.06 6.65
CA SER A 91 -1.17 -6.53 7.98
C SER A 91 -0.57 -7.59 8.88
N GLU A 92 -1.17 -8.79 8.93
CA GLU A 92 -0.60 -9.91 9.68
C GLU A 92 0.72 -10.38 9.04
N ALA A 93 0.78 -10.41 7.70
CA ALA A 93 2.01 -10.72 6.97
C ALA A 93 3.19 -9.84 7.43
N ARG A 94 2.98 -8.52 7.46
CA ARG A 94 4.01 -7.57 7.92
C ARG A 94 4.37 -7.76 9.38
N GLN A 95 3.38 -7.96 10.25
CA GLN A 95 3.61 -8.17 11.67
C GLN A 95 4.44 -9.42 11.93
N MET A 96 4.05 -10.56 11.34
CA MET A 96 4.78 -11.82 11.49
C MET A 96 6.20 -11.70 10.93
N LEU A 97 6.37 -11.07 9.76
CA LEU A 97 7.67 -10.88 9.14
C LEU A 97 8.59 -10.05 10.04
N MET A 98 8.13 -8.88 10.51
CA MET A 98 8.95 -8.03 11.38
C MET A 98 9.35 -8.75 12.69
N LEU A 99 8.42 -9.51 13.31
CA LEU A 99 8.72 -10.32 14.49
C LEU A 99 9.70 -11.47 14.23
N SER A 100 9.84 -11.90 12.96
CA SER A 100 10.75 -13.00 12.58
C SER A 100 12.16 -12.54 12.25
N ILE A 101 12.36 -11.29 11.83
CA ILE A 101 13.64 -10.78 11.33
C ILE A 101 14.26 -9.66 12.16
N LEU A 102 13.51 -9.07 13.11
CA LEU A 102 13.99 -7.95 13.93
C LEU A 102 14.20 -8.35 15.38
N ASP A 103 15.30 -7.87 15.93
CA ASP A 103 15.61 -7.81 17.36
C ASP A 103 15.56 -6.36 17.85
N PRO A 104 15.51 -6.14 19.18
CA PRO A 104 15.62 -4.79 19.72
C PRO A 104 16.88 -4.06 19.23
N GLY A 105 16.68 -2.89 18.61
CA GLY A 105 17.73 -2.10 17.99
C GLY A 105 17.96 -2.35 16.51
N SER A 106 17.31 -3.34 15.91
CA SER A 106 17.36 -3.55 14.46
C SER A 106 16.77 -2.37 13.67
N GLU A 107 17.32 -2.10 12.49
CA GLU A 107 16.88 -1.05 11.60
C GLU A 107 16.35 -1.60 10.28
N VAL A 108 15.28 -0.98 9.76
CA VAL A 108 14.72 -1.25 8.44
C VAL A 108 14.77 0.03 7.60
N ILE A 109 15.46 -0.02 6.47
CA ILE A 109 15.52 1.10 5.52
C ILE A 109 14.19 1.12 4.75
N ILE A 110 13.50 2.27 4.76
CA ILE A 110 12.23 2.46 4.04
C ILE A 110 12.26 3.81 3.32
N PRO A 111 11.98 3.84 2.01
CA PRO A 111 11.77 5.10 1.29
C PRO A 111 10.58 5.86 1.88
N GLU A 112 10.76 7.13 2.21
CA GLU A 112 9.68 8.00 2.66
C GLU A 112 9.32 9.03 1.57
N PRO A 113 8.03 9.35 1.40
CA PRO A 113 6.88 8.95 2.23
C PRO A 113 6.49 7.47 2.05
N PHE A 114 6.02 6.83 3.15
CA PHE A 114 5.63 5.42 3.18
C PHE A 114 4.28 5.20 3.90
N TYR A 115 3.73 3.99 3.79
CA TYR A 115 2.48 3.62 4.46
C TYR A 115 2.63 3.71 6.00
N PRO A 116 1.88 4.58 6.71
CA PRO A 116 2.13 4.92 8.11
C PRO A 116 2.13 3.74 9.08
N ASN A 117 1.39 2.67 8.77
CA ASN A 117 1.30 1.51 9.65
C ASN A 117 2.62 0.70 9.73
N TYR A 118 3.56 0.91 8.81
CA TYR A 118 4.90 0.30 8.92
C TYR A 118 5.58 0.68 10.24
N ASN A 119 5.40 1.91 10.70
CA ASN A 119 5.86 2.34 12.02
C ASN A 119 5.41 1.40 13.15
N THR A 120 4.13 1.00 13.13
CA THR A 120 3.57 0.15 14.17
C THR A 120 4.16 -1.26 14.11
N PHE A 121 4.24 -1.87 12.94
CA PHE A 121 4.77 -3.22 12.77
C PHE A 121 6.23 -3.32 13.19
N ILE A 122 7.07 -2.38 12.75
CA ILE A 122 8.50 -2.35 13.03
C ILE A 122 8.76 -2.06 14.52
N LYS A 123 8.10 -1.03 15.08
CA LYS A 123 8.24 -0.68 16.50
C LYS A 123 7.74 -1.78 17.43
N SER A 124 6.66 -2.49 17.07
CA SER A 124 6.16 -3.60 17.89
C SER A 124 7.09 -4.81 17.90
N ALA A 125 7.94 -4.95 16.91
CA ALA A 125 9.00 -5.95 16.84
C ALA A 125 10.33 -5.48 17.48
N GLY A 126 10.37 -4.27 18.06
CA GLY A 126 11.58 -3.71 18.69
C GLY A 126 12.52 -2.99 17.72
N GLY A 127 12.16 -2.91 16.43
CA GLY A 127 12.96 -2.25 15.40
C GLY A 127 12.69 -0.76 15.26
N THR A 128 13.48 -0.11 14.42
CA THR A 128 13.40 1.31 14.07
C THR A 128 13.41 1.49 12.56
N ILE A 129 12.66 2.46 12.05
CA ILE A 129 12.73 2.85 10.64
C ILE A 129 13.94 3.75 10.44
N ARG A 130 14.73 3.41 9.42
CA ARG A 130 15.79 4.27 8.88
C ARG A 130 15.29 4.85 7.55
N PRO A 131 14.84 6.12 7.55
CA PRO A 131 14.16 6.66 6.38
C PRO A 131 15.14 6.98 5.24
N LEU A 132 14.79 6.56 4.03
CA LEU A 132 15.41 7.02 2.80
C LEU A 132 14.59 8.17 2.26
N THR A 133 15.04 9.39 2.50
CA THR A 133 14.29 10.60 2.16
C THR A 133 14.21 10.83 0.66
N THR A 134 13.02 11.14 0.18
CA THR A 134 12.72 11.58 -1.20
C THR A 134 12.00 12.92 -1.22
N THR A 135 11.85 13.50 -2.40
CA THR A 135 11.17 14.80 -2.58
C THR A 135 10.17 14.77 -3.73
N PRO A 136 9.14 15.65 -3.70
CA PRO A 136 8.20 15.80 -4.81
C PRO A 136 8.86 16.13 -6.13
N GLU A 137 9.91 16.96 -6.11
CA GLU A 137 10.65 17.42 -7.29
C GLU A 137 11.43 16.28 -7.97
N GLU A 138 11.88 15.28 -7.18
CA GLU A 138 12.51 14.04 -7.68
C GLU A 138 11.48 12.99 -8.10
N GLY A 139 10.18 13.30 -8.04
CA GLY A 139 9.10 12.32 -8.29
C GLY A 139 9.13 11.16 -7.30
N TYR A 140 9.66 11.36 -6.10
CA TYR A 140 9.79 10.36 -5.04
C TYR A 140 10.61 9.11 -5.43
N ARG A 141 11.56 9.24 -6.41
CA ARG A 141 12.45 8.13 -6.81
C ARG A 141 13.50 7.89 -5.72
N TYR A 142 13.81 6.62 -5.47
CA TYR A 142 14.65 6.23 -4.33
C TYR A 142 15.71 5.14 -4.60
N ALA A 143 15.65 4.46 -5.73
CA ALA A 143 16.54 3.34 -6.03
C ALA A 143 17.92 3.80 -6.50
N PHE A 144 18.60 4.60 -5.68
CA PHE A 144 19.96 5.10 -5.93
C PHE A 144 20.94 4.39 -4.99
N ARG A 145 21.91 3.68 -5.56
CA ARG A 145 22.89 2.89 -4.79
C ARG A 145 23.55 3.71 -3.68
N GLU A 146 24.04 4.90 -3.98
CA GLU A 146 24.75 5.74 -3.01
C GLU A 146 23.84 6.16 -1.84
N LYS A 147 22.56 6.45 -2.12
CA LYS A 147 21.59 6.81 -1.08
C LYS A 147 21.27 5.61 -0.17
N LEU A 148 21.19 4.40 -0.73
CA LEU A 148 20.96 3.17 0.03
C LEU A 148 22.15 2.81 0.90
N GLU A 149 23.35 2.75 0.32
CA GLU A 149 24.59 2.38 1.02
C GLU A 149 24.93 3.35 2.17
N ALA A 150 24.66 4.65 2.00
CA ALA A 150 24.85 5.65 3.05
C ALA A 150 23.98 5.43 4.31
N LEU A 151 22.92 4.64 4.19
CA LEU A 151 22.01 4.32 5.31
C LEU A 151 22.36 2.98 6.00
N ILE A 152 23.15 2.13 5.38
CA ILE A 152 23.45 0.79 5.90
C ILE A 152 24.47 0.86 7.02
N ASN A 153 24.20 0.12 8.11
CA ASN A 153 25.10 -0.07 9.24
C ASN A 153 24.91 -1.47 9.86
N GLU A 154 25.61 -1.77 10.94
CA GLU A 154 25.58 -3.08 11.62
C GLU A 154 24.21 -3.49 12.16
N ASN A 155 23.30 -2.54 12.37
CA ASN A 155 21.93 -2.78 12.85
C ASN A 155 20.91 -2.97 11.73
N THR A 156 21.27 -2.64 10.48
CA THR A 156 20.40 -2.78 9.33
C THR A 156 20.09 -4.26 9.08
N ARG A 157 18.79 -4.60 8.92
CA ARG A 157 18.32 -5.96 8.65
C ARG A 157 17.58 -6.11 7.35
N ALA A 158 16.93 -5.04 6.89
CA ALA A 158 16.12 -5.11 5.67
C ALA A 158 16.03 -3.76 4.95
N ILE A 159 15.78 -3.86 3.64
CA ILE A 159 15.26 -2.77 2.81
C ILE A 159 13.82 -3.14 2.48
N MET A 160 12.84 -2.29 2.83
CA MET A 160 11.42 -2.53 2.60
C MET A 160 10.81 -1.40 1.78
N PHE A 161 10.03 -1.74 0.77
CA PHE A 161 9.33 -0.78 -0.08
C PHE A 161 7.98 -1.32 -0.53
N THR A 162 7.10 -0.41 -0.99
CA THR A 162 5.83 -0.75 -1.65
C THR A 162 5.98 -0.53 -3.15
N ASN A 163 5.67 -1.54 -3.96
CA ASN A 163 5.76 -1.44 -5.42
C ASN A 163 4.54 -2.11 -6.10
N PRO A 164 3.67 -1.35 -6.74
CA PRO A 164 3.56 0.12 -6.87
C PRO A 164 3.36 0.85 -5.55
N GLY A 165 3.88 2.08 -5.44
CA GLY A 165 4.03 2.83 -4.20
C GLY A 165 2.72 3.32 -3.56
N ASN A 166 2.60 3.16 -2.25
CA ASN A 166 1.68 3.89 -1.38
C ASN A 166 2.53 4.69 -0.39
N PRO A 167 2.53 6.03 -0.45
CA PRO A 167 1.50 6.91 -1.04
C PRO A 167 1.82 7.47 -2.44
N THR A 168 2.98 7.21 -3.02
CA THR A 168 3.56 7.99 -4.12
C THR A 168 3.06 7.60 -5.52
N GLY A 169 2.60 6.35 -5.69
CA GLY A 169 2.29 5.80 -7.01
C GLY A 169 3.52 5.52 -7.90
N VAL A 170 4.72 5.57 -7.33
CA VAL A 170 5.97 5.19 -8.03
C VAL A 170 5.91 3.71 -8.38
N VAL A 171 6.35 3.36 -9.57
CA VAL A 171 6.61 1.99 -10.01
C VAL A 171 8.10 1.88 -10.31
N LEU A 172 8.77 0.93 -9.67
CA LEU A 172 10.18 0.66 -9.92
C LEU A 172 10.38 -0.01 -11.28
N THR A 173 11.37 0.45 -12.02
CA THR A 173 11.86 -0.26 -13.19
C THR A 173 12.63 -1.52 -12.78
N HIS A 174 12.84 -2.43 -13.72
CA HIS A 174 13.66 -3.62 -13.48
C HIS A 174 15.08 -3.26 -13.00
N ASP A 175 15.71 -2.26 -13.61
CA ASP A 175 17.09 -1.83 -13.25
C ASP A 175 17.14 -1.18 -11.86
N GLU A 176 16.12 -0.41 -11.48
CA GLU A 176 16.00 0.15 -10.13
C GLU A 176 15.81 -0.94 -9.08
N LEU A 177 14.98 -1.94 -9.39
CA LEU A 177 14.75 -3.07 -8.51
C LEU A 177 16.02 -3.94 -8.41
N ARG A 178 16.75 -4.12 -9.52
CA ARG A 178 18.07 -4.80 -9.54
C ARG A 178 19.08 -4.05 -8.66
N THR A 179 19.11 -2.73 -8.70
CA THR A 179 19.99 -1.92 -7.84
C THR A 179 19.73 -2.18 -6.35
N ILE A 180 18.45 -2.21 -5.94
CA ILE A 180 18.08 -2.53 -4.55
C ILE A 180 18.49 -3.95 -4.18
N ALA A 181 18.26 -4.91 -5.08
CA ALA A 181 18.59 -6.31 -4.90
C ALA A 181 20.11 -6.55 -4.77
N ASP A 182 20.92 -5.87 -5.57
CA ASP A 182 22.38 -5.96 -5.51
C ASP A 182 22.92 -5.42 -4.18
N VAL A 183 22.46 -4.24 -3.76
CA VAL A 183 22.84 -3.66 -2.47
C VAL A 183 22.45 -4.58 -1.31
N ALA A 184 21.25 -5.13 -1.32
CA ALA A 184 20.82 -6.03 -0.27
C ALA A 184 21.64 -7.34 -0.23
N LYS A 185 21.97 -7.90 -1.40
CA LYS A 185 22.82 -9.09 -1.51
C LYS A 185 24.22 -8.84 -0.96
N GLU A 186 24.85 -7.72 -1.33
CA GLU A 186 26.20 -7.36 -0.90
C GLU A 186 26.31 -7.17 0.62
N HIS A 187 25.21 -6.76 1.26
CA HIS A 187 25.16 -6.50 2.70
C HIS A 187 24.37 -7.56 3.51
N ASP A 188 23.99 -8.67 2.88
CA ASP A 188 23.19 -9.75 3.50
C ASP A 188 21.91 -9.26 4.18
N LEU A 189 21.18 -8.38 3.51
CA LEU A 189 19.93 -7.81 3.99
C LEU A 189 18.72 -8.50 3.37
N PHE A 190 17.61 -8.56 4.09
CA PHE A 190 16.33 -8.89 3.48
C PHE A 190 15.84 -7.77 2.56
N VAL A 191 15.24 -8.16 1.42
CA VAL A 191 14.51 -7.26 0.52
C VAL A 191 13.04 -7.58 0.63
N ILE A 192 12.23 -6.63 1.10
CA ILE A 192 10.81 -6.83 1.33
C ILE A 192 10.01 -5.98 0.36
N GLY A 193 9.42 -6.63 -0.63
CA GLY A 193 8.49 -6.03 -1.59
C GLY A 193 7.04 -6.15 -1.10
N ASP A 194 6.43 -5.03 -0.73
CA ASP A 194 4.99 -4.95 -0.49
C ASP A 194 4.31 -4.71 -1.84
N GLU A 195 3.81 -5.78 -2.47
CA GLU A 195 3.30 -5.76 -3.84
C GLU A 195 1.76 -5.83 -3.93
N VAL A 196 1.06 -5.40 -2.88
CA VAL A 196 -0.41 -5.47 -2.83
C VAL A 196 -1.12 -4.67 -3.93
N TYR A 197 -0.41 -3.75 -4.60
CA TYR A 197 -0.93 -2.94 -5.72
C TYR A 197 -0.45 -3.42 -7.10
N ARG A 198 0.13 -4.61 -7.22
CA ARG A 198 0.82 -5.09 -8.42
C ARG A 198 -0.02 -5.07 -9.71
N GLU A 199 -1.35 -5.19 -9.62
CA GLU A 199 -2.24 -5.12 -10.77
C GLU A 199 -2.54 -3.69 -11.24
N PHE A 200 -2.13 -2.69 -10.48
CA PHE A 200 -2.37 -1.28 -10.78
C PHE A 200 -1.11 -0.65 -11.37
N VAL A 201 -0.76 -1.01 -12.61
CA VAL A 201 0.34 -0.41 -13.39
C VAL A 201 -0.23 0.14 -14.70
N TYR A 202 0.05 1.40 -15.01
CA TYR A 202 -0.65 2.14 -16.06
C TYR A 202 0.12 2.31 -17.38
N GLY A 203 1.39 1.96 -17.43
CA GLY A 203 2.26 2.12 -18.59
C GLY A 203 2.16 1.02 -19.65
N GLY A 204 1.38 -0.03 -19.41
CA GLY A 204 1.30 -1.21 -20.28
C GLY A 204 2.45 -2.19 -20.09
N GLU A 205 3.43 -1.88 -19.26
CA GLU A 205 4.52 -2.76 -18.86
C GLU A 205 4.08 -3.66 -17.70
N LYS A 206 4.68 -4.85 -17.61
CA LYS A 206 4.51 -5.71 -16.44
C LYS A 206 5.26 -5.12 -15.25
N LEU A 207 4.74 -5.31 -14.04
CA LEU A 207 5.43 -4.96 -12.82
C LEU A 207 6.71 -5.80 -12.69
N ALA A 208 7.86 -5.17 -12.53
CA ALA A 208 9.07 -5.84 -12.08
C ALA A 208 8.94 -6.21 -10.59
N THR A 209 9.35 -7.41 -10.22
CA THR A 209 9.25 -7.92 -8.85
C THR A 209 10.56 -8.54 -8.39
N ILE A 210 10.85 -8.45 -7.09
CA ILE A 210 12.05 -9.06 -6.52
C ILE A 210 12.03 -10.60 -6.64
N GLY A 211 10.88 -11.21 -6.86
CA GLY A 211 10.73 -12.64 -7.08
C GLY A 211 11.36 -13.16 -8.37
N GLU A 212 11.69 -12.26 -9.32
CA GLU A 212 12.36 -12.58 -10.58
C GLU A 212 13.86 -12.83 -10.42
N PHE A 213 14.48 -12.42 -9.32
CA PHE A 213 15.92 -12.50 -9.10
C PHE A 213 16.30 -13.74 -8.29
N ASP A 214 16.67 -14.82 -8.97
CA ASP A 214 17.05 -16.10 -8.32
C ASP A 214 18.28 -15.97 -7.43
N ASP A 215 19.17 -15.06 -7.75
CA ASP A 215 20.44 -14.84 -7.04
C ASP A 215 20.30 -14.14 -5.67
N ILE A 216 19.10 -13.67 -5.34
CA ILE A 216 18.72 -13.13 -4.02
C ILE A 216 17.54 -13.89 -3.40
N SER A 217 17.25 -15.09 -3.86
CA SER A 217 16.08 -15.86 -3.42
C SER A 217 15.99 -16.07 -1.92
N GLU A 218 17.13 -16.18 -1.22
CA GLU A 218 17.21 -16.28 0.23
C GLU A 218 16.98 -14.95 0.97
N ASN A 219 17.12 -13.83 0.28
CA ASN A 219 16.93 -12.49 0.83
C ASN A 219 15.53 -11.93 0.52
N ALA A 220 14.90 -12.40 -0.56
CA ALA A 220 13.65 -11.84 -1.08
C ALA A 220 12.41 -12.30 -0.30
N VAL A 221 11.57 -11.34 0.06
CA VAL A 221 10.25 -11.59 0.67
C VAL A 221 9.21 -10.74 -0.02
N ILE A 222 8.16 -11.37 -0.54
CA ILE A 222 7.01 -10.66 -1.11
C ILE A 222 5.84 -10.70 -0.12
N ILE A 223 5.20 -9.55 0.08
CA ILE A 223 3.91 -9.43 0.76
C ILE A 223 2.86 -9.08 -0.29
N ASP A 224 1.81 -9.88 -0.35
CA ASP A 224 0.71 -9.66 -1.29
C ASP A 224 -0.66 -9.83 -0.60
N SER A 225 -1.75 -9.48 -1.28
CA SER A 225 -3.10 -9.57 -0.72
C SER A 225 -4.18 -9.48 -1.80
N VAL A 226 -5.28 -10.19 -1.58
CA VAL A 226 -6.50 -10.07 -2.40
C VAL A 226 -7.20 -8.71 -2.21
N SER A 227 -6.86 -7.97 -1.15
CA SER A 227 -7.55 -6.76 -0.70
C SER A 227 -7.69 -5.70 -1.79
N LYS A 228 -6.60 -5.43 -2.53
CA LYS A 228 -6.58 -4.37 -3.54
C LYS A 228 -6.87 -4.92 -4.92
N ARG A 229 -6.19 -6.01 -5.28
CA ARG A 229 -6.29 -6.69 -6.57
C ARG A 229 -7.73 -7.02 -6.97
N PHE A 230 -8.54 -7.52 -6.03
CA PHE A 230 -9.89 -7.98 -6.27
C PHE A 230 -10.96 -7.15 -5.54
N SER A 231 -10.62 -5.95 -5.06
CA SER A 231 -11.53 -5.14 -4.22
C SER A 231 -12.12 -5.93 -3.04
N ALA A 232 -11.35 -6.87 -2.48
CA ALA A 232 -11.77 -7.79 -1.44
C ALA A 232 -11.12 -7.47 -0.07
N CYS A 233 -11.11 -6.18 0.31
CA CYS A 233 -10.48 -5.73 1.55
C CYS A 233 -11.07 -6.40 2.79
N GLY A 234 -12.37 -6.72 2.76
CA GLY A 234 -13.10 -7.37 3.85
C GLY A 234 -12.81 -8.86 4.01
N ALA A 235 -12.30 -9.55 2.99
CA ALA A 235 -11.95 -10.96 3.05
C ALA A 235 -10.77 -11.24 4.01
N ARG A 236 -9.92 -10.22 4.29
CA ARG A 236 -8.76 -10.36 5.18
C ARG A 236 -7.82 -11.51 4.78
N ILE A 237 -7.51 -11.65 3.51
CA ILE A 237 -6.57 -12.65 2.98
C ILE A 237 -5.34 -11.94 2.40
N GLY A 238 -4.17 -12.37 2.85
CA GLY A 238 -2.86 -11.95 2.36
C GLY A 238 -1.89 -13.11 2.34
N THR A 239 -0.68 -12.86 1.85
CA THR A 239 0.39 -13.86 1.72
C THR A 239 1.74 -13.29 2.11
N ILE A 240 2.60 -14.17 2.64
CA ILE A 240 4.05 -13.98 2.67
C ILE A 240 4.64 -15.04 1.75
N ILE A 241 5.50 -14.63 0.83
CA ILE A 241 6.14 -15.52 -0.12
C ILE A 241 7.66 -15.32 -0.01
N THR A 242 8.38 -16.39 0.24
CA THR A 242 9.85 -16.39 0.31
C THR A 242 10.40 -17.79 0.06
N ARG A 243 11.54 -17.90 -0.62
CA ARG A 243 12.26 -19.15 -0.80
C ARG A 243 13.23 -19.46 0.35
N ASN A 244 13.41 -18.53 1.30
CA ASN A 244 14.25 -18.72 2.48
C ASN A 244 13.64 -19.72 3.45
N LYS A 245 14.20 -20.94 3.47
CA LYS A 245 13.67 -22.06 4.28
C LYS A 245 13.76 -21.83 5.78
N LEU A 246 14.79 -21.11 6.25
CA LEU A 246 14.90 -20.78 7.67
C LEU A 246 13.81 -19.77 8.07
N LEU A 247 13.61 -18.73 7.27
CA LEU A 247 12.58 -17.73 7.52
C LEU A 247 11.17 -18.37 7.47
N GLN A 248 10.90 -19.25 6.51
CA GLN A 248 9.65 -20.01 6.44
C GLN A 248 9.35 -20.76 7.74
N GLN A 249 10.36 -21.42 8.32
CA GLN A 249 10.21 -22.13 9.59
C GLN A 249 9.88 -21.18 10.75
N GLN A 250 10.48 -19.99 10.78
CA GLN A 250 10.16 -18.99 11.82
C GLN A 250 8.73 -18.46 11.64
N LEU A 251 8.34 -18.10 10.42
CA LEU A 251 6.98 -17.65 10.09
C LEU A 251 5.92 -18.71 10.40
N LEU A 252 6.22 -19.99 10.13
CA LEU A 252 5.30 -21.09 10.43
C LEU A 252 4.98 -21.20 11.94
N LYS A 253 5.91 -20.86 12.83
CA LYS A 253 5.65 -20.83 14.28
C LYS A 253 4.54 -19.82 14.63
N PHE A 254 4.57 -18.64 13.99
CA PHE A 254 3.50 -17.63 14.15
C PHE A 254 2.18 -18.11 13.54
N CYS A 255 2.21 -18.77 12.38
CA CYS A 255 1.03 -19.37 11.79
C CYS A 255 0.40 -20.41 12.72
N GLN A 256 1.21 -21.27 13.36
CA GLN A 256 0.76 -22.26 14.32
C GLN A 256 0.22 -21.62 15.60
N ALA A 257 0.88 -20.58 16.12
CA ALA A 257 0.43 -19.86 17.31
C ALA A 257 -0.92 -19.15 17.10
N ARG A 258 -1.16 -18.63 15.91
CA ARG A 258 -2.42 -18.00 15.49
C ARG A 258 -3.51 -19.03 15.17
N LEU A 259 -3.16 -20.31 14.98
CA LEU A 259 -3.94 -21.45 14.52
C LEU A 259 -4.15 -21.46 13.00
N SER A 260 -5.15 -20.75 12.49
CA SER A 260 -5.44 -20.71 11.05
C SER A 260 -6.05 -19.36 10.63
N VAL A 261 -6.01 -19.06 9.34
CA VAL A 261 -6.86 -18.04 8.72
C VAL A 261 -8.26 -18.60 8.52
N ALA A 262 -9.28 -17.75 8.50
CA ALA A 262 -10.68 -18.16 8.34
C ALA A 262 -10.87 -19.06 7.10
N THR A 263 -11.42 -20.26 7.31
CA THR A 263 -11.57 -21.29 6.26
C THR A 263 -12.42 -20.80 5.10
N LEU A 264 -13.58 -20.21 5.39
CA LEU A 264 -14.52 -19.72 4.38
C LEU A 264 -13.89 -18.68 3.46
N ASP A 265 -13.18 -17.69 4.06
CA ASP A 265 -12.55 -16.63 3.30
C ASP A 265 -11.39 -17.12 2.44
N GLN A 266 -10.68 -18.17 2.86
CA GLN A 266 -9.66 -18.81 2.02
C GLN A 266 -10.25 -19.50 0.81
N VAL A 267 -11.35 -20.27 0.96
CA VAL A 267 -12.04 -20.94 -0.16
C VAL A 267 -12.59 -19.90 -1.14
N ALA A 268 -13.27 -18.88 -0.62
CA ALA A 268 -13.82 -17.81 -1.45
C ALA A 268 -12.72 -17.01 -2.17
N SER A 269 -11.60 -16.75 -1.51
CA SER A 269 -10.47 -16.03 -2.12
C SER A 269 -9.74 -16.86 -3.18
N ALA A 270 -9.71 -18.19 -3.06
CA ALA A 270 -9.13 -19.05 -4.11
C ALA A 270 -9.86 -18.88 -5.44
N ALA A 271 -11.20 -18.76 -5.41
CA ALA A 271 -12.02 -18.55 -6.61
C ALA A 271 -11.76 -17.19 -7.29
N LEU A 272 -11.19 -16.21 -6.59
CA LEU A 272 -10.80 -14.92 -7.19
C LEU A 272 -9.64 -15.04 -8.17
N TYR A 273 -8.79 -16.03 -8.04
CA TYR A 273 -7.63 -16.22 -8.92
C TYR A 273 -8.01 -16.83 -10.28
N ASP A 274 -9.25 -17.29 -10.44
CA ASP A 274 -9.80 -17.81 -11.70
C ASP A 274 -10.45 -16.72 -12.57
N VAL A 275 -10.41 -15.43 -12.14
CA VAL A 275 -10.98 -14.34 -12.95
C VAL A 275 -10.15 -14.10 -14.22
N ASP A 276 -10.83 -13.76 -15.31
CA ASP A 276 -10.20 -13.46 -16.58
C ASP A 276 -9.30 -12.22 -16.52
N SER A 277 -8.25 -12.20 -17.33
CA SER A 277 -7.36 -11.05 -17.49
C SER A 277 -8.11 -9.76 -17.87
N GLU A 278 -9.26 -9.87 -18.57
CA GLU A 278 -10.10 -8.74 -18.93
C GLU A 278 -10.59 -7.95 -17.69
N TYR A 279 -10.82 -8.62 -16.55
CA TYR A 279 -11.14 -7.94 -15.29
C TYR A 279 -10.05 -6.95 -14.90
N PHE A 280 -8.79 -7.39 -14.89
CA PHE A 280 -7.67 -6.51 -14.55
C PHE A 280 -7.45 -5.40 -15.57
N ASP A 281 -7.66 -5.69 -16.86
CA ASP A 281 -7.59 -4.68 -17.92
C ASP A 281 -8.65 -3.60 -17.75
N ALA A 282 -9.87 -3.97 -17.40
CA ALA A 282 -10.95 -3.03 -17.13
C ALA A 282 -10.64 -2.18 -15.89
N VAL A 283 -10.15 -2.79 -14.81
CA VAL A 283 -9.74 -2.10 -13.58
C VAL A 283 -8.61 -1.11 -13.88
N ARG A 284 -7.57 -1.53 -14.60
CA ARG A 284 -6.44 -0.65 -14.97
C ARG A 284 -6.89 0.54 -15.82
N ARG A 285 -7.77 0.33 -16.82
CA ARG A 285 -8.30 1.41 -17.65
C ARG A 285 -9.08 2.44 -16.83
N GLU A 286 -9.94 1.97 -15.93
CA GLU A 286 -10.73 2.84 -15.06
C GLU A 286 -9.86 3.67 -14.12
N TYR A 287 -8.93 3.04 -13.40
CA TYR A 287 -8.05 3.77 -12.48
C TYR A 287 -7.05 4.68 -13.19
N LYS A 288 -6.62 4.30 -14.40
CA LYS A 288 -5.81 5.20 -15.24
C LYS A 288 -6.58 6.47 -15.59
N LEU A 289 -7.86 6.35 -15.98
CA LEU A 289 -8.73 7.50 -16.29
C LEU A 289 -8.88 8.40 -15.05
N ARG A 290 -9.16 7.83 -13.90
CA ARG A 290 -9.27 8.55 -12.63
C ARG A 290 -7.96 9.28 -12.26
N ARG A 291 -6.81 8.60 -12.40
CA ARG A 291 -5.50 9.18 -12.24
C ARG A 291 -5.29 10.39 -13.16
N ASP A 292 -5.58 10.22 -14.45
CA ASP A 292 -5.38 11.26 -15.47
C ASP A 292 -6.26 12.48 -15.17
N THR A 293 -7.50 12.27 -14.72
CA THR A 293 -8.42 13.34 -14.29
C THR A 293 -7.85 14.14 -13.12
N CYS A 294 -7.43 13.46 -12.04
CA CYS A 294 -6.86 14.15 -10.88
C CYS A 294 -5.56 14.88 -11.22
N TYR A 295 -4.68 14.24 -12.00
CA TYR A 295 -3.40 14.80 -12.39
C TYR A 295 -3.56 16.08 -13.23
N ALA A 296 -4.43 16.04 -14.24
CA ALA A 296 -4.71 17.19 -15.08
C ALA A 296 -5.23 18.39 -14.26
N LYS A 297 -6.19 18.14 -13.37
CA LYS A 297 -6.76 19.17 -12.49
C LYS A 297 -5.74 19.78 -11.50
N LEU A 298 -4.83 18.97 -10.95
CA LEU A 298 -3.78 19.45 -10.05
C LEU A 298 -2.78 20.35 -10.78
N LEU A 299 -2.47 20.05 -12.04
CA LEU A 299 -1.58 20.88 -12.86
C LEU A 299 -2.15 22.28 -13.18
N GLU A 300 -3.48 22.44 -13.10
CA GLU A 300 -4.15 23.74 -13.28
C GLU A 300 -4.00 24.66 -12.05
N ILE A 301 -3.60 24.11 -10.87
CA ILE A 301 -3.47 24.89 -9.64
C ILE A 301 -2.06 25.49 -9.55
N PRO A 302 -1.90 26.82 -9.57
CA PRO A 302 -0.59 27.44 -9.50
C PRO A 302 0.17 27.07 -8.21
N GLY A 303 1.45 26.70 -8.35
CA GLY A 303 2.33 26.37 -7.23
C GLY A 303 2.21 24.94 -6.70
N VAL A 304 1.33 24.10 -7.26
CA VAL A 304 1.29 22.67 -6.96
C VAL A 304 2.47 21.96 -7.61
N VAL A 305 3.16 21.09 -6.85
CA VAL A 305 4.18 20.18 -7.36
C VAL A 305 3.62 18.76 -7.32
N VAL A 306 3.50 18.11 -8.46
CA VAL A 306 2.94 16.77 -8.59
C VAL A 306 3.58 16.04 -9.76
N THR A 307 3.83 14.75 -9.58
CA THR A 307 4.29 13.84 -10.64
C THR A 307 3.19 12.82 -10.93
N ALA A 308 2.96 12.48 -12.20
CA ALA A 308 1.97 11.50 -12.58
C ALA A 308 2.31 10.11 -11.97
N PRO A 309 1.43 9.51 -11.16
CA PRO A 309 1.64 8.17 -10.65
C PRO A 309 1.71 7.15 -11.78
N GLN A 310 2.62 6.21 -11.67
CA GLN A 310 2.77 5.12 -12.64
C GLN A 310 1.96 3.90 -12.24
N GLY A 311 1.57 3.80 -10.97
CA GLY A 311 0.78 2.69 -10.45
C GLY A 311 0.06 3.01 -9.15
N ALA A 312 -0.51 1.98 -8.52
CA ALA A 312 -1.42 2.06 -7.38
C ALA A 312 -2.65 2.92 -7.70
N PHE A 313 -3.30 3.48 -6.71
CA PHE A 313 -4.41 4.44 -6.87
C PHE A 313 -4.24 5.64 -5.93
N TYR A 314 -2.98 6.06 -5.77
CA TYR A 314 -2.59 7.19 -4.94
C TYR A 314 -1.72 8.17 -5.72
N MET A 315 -1.81 9.42 -5.32
CA MET A 315 -1.00 10.51 -5.80
C MET A 315 -0.56 11.38 -4.63
N MET A 316 0.72 11.69 -4.55
CA MET A 316 1.24 12.72 -3.66
C MET A 316 1.34 14.04 -4.42
N ALA A 317 0.97 15.11 -3.76
CA ALA A 317 1.14 16.47 -4.27
C ALA A 317 1.59 17.41 -3.15
N ALA A 318 2.56 18.27 -3.44
CA ALA A 318 2.87 19.40 -2.57
C ALA A 318 2.00 20.61 -2.99
N LEU A 319 1.29 21.16 -2.02
CA LEU A 319 0.36 22.27 -2.22
C LEU A 319 1.01 23.60 -1.84
N PRO A 320 0.58 24.73 -2.46
CA PRO A 320 1.01 26.07 -2.07
C PRO A 320 0.29 26.54 -0.80
N VAL A 321 0.38 25.77 0.29
CA VAL A 321 -0.16 26.10 1.62
C VAL A 321 0.96 25.93 2.65
N ASP A 322 0.82 26.59 3.78
CA ASP A 322 1.82 26.55 4.87
C ASP A 322 1.84 25.17 5.59
N ASN A 323 0.66 24.57 5.78
CA ASN A 323 0.50 23.31 6.48
C ASN A 323 -0.75 22.56 6.02
N ALA A 324 -0.58 21.35 5.49
CA ALA A 324 -1.68 20.53 5.00
C ALA A 324 -2.63 20.03 6.09
N ASP A 325 -2.15 19.84 7.32
CA ASP A 325 -3.00 19.49 8.46
C ASP A 325 -3.96 20.61 8.82
N THR A 326 -3.45 21.85 8.93
CA THR A 326 -4.25 23.05 9.23
C THR A 326 -5.24 23.30 8.09
N PHE A 327 -4.77 23.20 6.85
CA PHE A 327 -5.62 23.34 5.68
C PHE A 327 -6.74 22.30 5.63
N GLN A 328 -6.43 21.03 5.92
CA GLN A 328 -7.46 19.96 5.97
C GLN A 328 -8.49 20.21 7.06
N GLN A 329 -8.07 20.67 8.24
CA GLN A 329 -9.00 21.02 9.31
C GLN A 329 -9.92 22.16 8.87
N TRP A 330 -9.36 23.24 8.31
CA TRP A 330 -10.10 24.39 7.82
C TRP A 330 -11.11 24.00 6.72
N LEU A 331 -10.75 23.11 5.79
CA LEU A 331 -11.67 22.57 4.77
C LEU A 331 -12.90 21.90 5.39
N LEU A 332 -12.74 21.24 6.53
CA LEU A 332 -13.85 20.54 7.19
C LEU A 332 -14.67 21.45 8.10
N THR A 333 -14.04 22.46 8.74
CA THR A 333 -14.71 23.33 9.71
C THR A 333 -15.30 24.59 9.08
N ASP A 334 -14.51 25.31 8.30
CA ASP A 334 -14.80 26.68 7.88
C ASP A 334 -15.16 26.80 6.39
N PHE A 335 -14.58 25.94 5.54
CA PHE A 335 -14.82 25.98 4.10
C PHE A 335 -16.14 25.33 3.72
N ASP A 336 -16.82 25.96 2.77
CA ASP A 336 -18.02 25.46 2.13
C ASP A 336 -18.11 26.02 0.69
N ASP A 337 -18.45 25.15 -0.26
CA ASP A 337 -18.84 25.56 -1.60
C ASP A 337 -20.12 24.83 -2.03
N ASN A 338 -21.25 25.51 -1.87
CA ASN A 338 -22.58 24.98 -2.11
C ASN A 338 -22.92 23.72 -1.31
N GLY A 339 -22.50 23.65 -0.05
CA GLY A 339 -22.70 22.50 0.83
C GLY A 339 -21.65 21.39 0.65
N ASP A 340 -20.66 21.58 -0.21
CA ASP A 340 -19.63 20.59 -0.52
C ASP A 340 -18.28 20.96 0.10
N THR A 341 -17.50 19.94 0.52
CA THR A 341 -16.10 20.06 0.90
C THR A 341 -15.33 18.80 0.52
N VAL A 342 -13.99 18.81 0.69
CA VAL A 342 -13.10 17.71 0.33
C VAL A 342 -12.22 17.29 1.49
N MET A 343 -11.89 16.02 1.58
CA MET A 343 -11.01 15.45 2.60
C MET A 343 -9.93 14.58 1.94
N PHE A 344 -8.66 14.96 2.14
CA PHE A 344 -7.48 14.19 1.73
C PHE A 344 -6.71 13.66 2.96
N ALA A 345 -5.60 12.97 2.76
CA ALA A 345 -4.69 12.58 3.83
C ALA A 345 -3.46 13.52 3.82
N PRO A 346 -3.27 14.36 4.86
CA PRO A 346 -2.07 15.20 4.98
C PRO A 346 -0.78 14.40 5.02
N GLY A 347 0.28 14.96 4.42
CA GLY A 347 1.53 14.26 4.08
C GLY A 347 2.44 13.97 5.26
N GLU A 348 2.49 14.82 6.29
CA GLU A 348 3.44 14.69 7.39
C GLU A 348 3.40 13.29 8.06
N GLY A 349 2.21 12.70 8.17
CA GLY A 349 2.03 11.37 8.75
C GLY A 349 2.63 10.19 7.95
N PHE A 350 3.09 10.43 6.72
CA PHE A 350 3.74 9.42 5.88
C PHE A 350 5.27 9.45 5.96
N TYR A 351 5.83 10.37 6.76
CA TYR A 351 7.27 10.54 6.96
C TYR A 351 7.70 10.12 8.37
N ALA A 352 8.89 9.54 8.46
CA ALA A 352 9.56 9.34 9.75
C ALA A 352 10.43 10.54 10.10
N THR A 353 10.95 11.25 9.10
CA THR A 353 11.77 12.46 9.28
C THR A 353 10.90 13.64 9.72
N PRO A 354 11.14 14.24 10.90
CA PRO A 354 10.34 15.37 11.39
C PRO A 354 10.33 16.56 10.43
N GLY A 355 9.17 17.18 10.25
CA GLY A 355 8.98 18.38 9.43
C GLY A 355 8.90 18.14 7.93
N LYS A 356 9.06 16.90 7.46
CA LYS A 356 8.82 16.53 6.06
C LYS A 356 7.33 16.34 5.79
N GLY A 357 6.94 16.56 4.53
CA GLY A 357 5.56 16.38 4.09
C GLY A 357 4.56 17.42 4.61
N ARG A 358 5.04 18.53 5.19
CA ARG A 358 4.19 19.50 5.90
C ARG A 358 3.13 20.14 5.00
N ASN A 359 3.47 20.42 3.76
CA ASN A 359 2.55 20.96 2.74
C ASN A 359 2.14 19.93 1.69
N GLU A 360 2.47 18.65 1.91
CA GLU A 360 2.11 17.57 1.01
C GLU A 360 0.79 16.93 1.41
N ILE A 361 0.12 16.35 0.42
CA ILE A 361 -1.10 15.58 0.61
C ILE A 361 -1.03 14.28 -0.18
N ARG A 362 -1.72 13.23 0.34
CA ARG A 362 -2.02 12.06 -0.46
C ARG A 362 -3.48 12.09 -0.91
N ILE A 363 -3.70 11.95 -2.19
CA ILE A 363 -4.99 11.74 -2.84
C ILE A 363 -5.14 10.25 -3.17
N ALA A 364 -6.24 9.63 -2.74
CA ALA A 364 -6.67 8.33 -3.22
C ALA A 364 -7.76 8.55 -4.28
N TYR A 365 -7.46 8.27 -5.55
CA TYR A 365 -8.40 8.50 -6.65
C TYR A 365 -9.34 7.30 -6.87
N VAL A 366 -10.05 6.94 -5.77
CA VAL A 366 -10.97 5.79 -5.73
C VAL A 366 -12.42 6.15 -6.01
N LEU A 367 -12.77 7.44 -6.08
CA LEU A 367 -14.10 7.91 -6.42
C LEU A 367 -14.34 7.80 -7.93
N LYS A 368 -15.61 7.87 -8.34
CA LYS A 368 -15.99 7.97 -9.77
C LYS A 368 -15.49 9.28 -10.37
N GLN A 369 -15.23 9.29 -11.67
CA GLN A 369 -14.63 10.43 -12.37
C GLN A 369 -15.31 11.77 -12.07
N ALA A 370 -16.63 11.86 -12.16
CA ALA A 370 -17.37 13.09 -11.89
C ALA A 370 -17.21 13.60 -10.44
N ASP A 371 -17.16 12.69 -9.47
CA ASP A 371 -16.91 13.05 -8.08
C ASP A 371 -15.43 13.48 -7.85
N LEU A 372 -14.48 12.90 -8.60
CA LEU A 372 -13.08 13.31 -8.60
C LEU A 372 -12.90 14.71 -9.19
N GLU A 373 -13.53 15.00 -10.32
CA GLU A 373 -13.54 16.34 -10.93
C GLU A 373 -14.03 17.38 -9.91
N ARG A 374 -15.18 17.13 -9.28
CA ARG A 374 -15.72 18.03 -8.26
C ARG A 374 -14.79 18.14 -7.05
N ALA A 375 -14.22 17.05 -6.56
CA ALA A 375 -13.28 17.08 -5.45
C ALA A 375 -12.02 17.92 -5.75
N MET A 376 -11.49 17.85 -6.98
CA MET A 376 -10.35 18.65 -7.41
C MET A 376 -10.71 20.12 -7.56
N ASP A 377 -11.91 20.43 -8.05
CA ASP A 377 -12.39 21.82 -8.12
C ASP A 377 -12.54 22.41 -6.70
N LEU A 378 -13.08 21.65 -5.74
CA LEU A 378 -13.16 22.04 -4.34
C LEU A 378 -11.79 22.28 -3.72
N LEU A 379 -10.81 21.44 -4.05
CA LEU A 379 -9.41 21.63 -3.60
C LEU A 379 -8.84 22.93 -4.14
N ALA A 380 -9.01 23.20 -5.43
CA ALA A 380 -8.51 24.45 -6.07
C ALA A 380 -9.15 25.71 -5.45
N ILE A 381 -10.49 25.72 -5.30
CA ILE A 381 -11.23 26.81 -4.65
C ILE A 381 -10.78 26.97 -3.19
N GLY A 382 -10.62 25.86 -2.48
CA GLY A 382 -10.17 25.84 -1.10
C GLY A 382 -8.77 26.44 -0.93
N ILE A 383 -7.81 26.09 -1.78
CA ILE A 383 -6.44 26.64 -1.76
C ILE A 383 -6.50 28.16 -1.97
N SER A 384 -7.26 28.64 -2.97
CA SER A 384 -7.38 30.08 -3.22
C SER A 384 -7.93 30.82 -2.00
N LYS A 385 -9.07 30.37 -1.45
CA LYS A 385 -9.70 31.02 -0.29
C LYS A 385 -8.85 30.93 0.98
N TYR A 386 -8.16 29.80 1.20
CA TYR A 386 -7.27 29.65 2.34
C TYR A 386 -6.12 30.64 2.31
N ASN A 387 -5.45 30.77 1.16
CA ASN A 387 -4.32 31.66 0.99
C ASN A 387 -4.68 33.14 1.01
N GLU A 388 -5.95 33.50 0.81
CA GLU A 388 -6.45 34.90 0.99
C GLU A 388 -6.57 35.29 2.46
N THR A 389 -6.70 34.30 3.37
CA THR A 389 -7.02 34.51 4.78
C THR A 389 -5.91 34.10 5.73
N HIS A 390 -4.92 33.38 5.29
CA HIS A 390 -3.81 32.83 6.06
C HIS A 390 -2.47 33.17 5.45
#